data_8c06c2d8b56cc4ecbe636f25f19a375e
#
_entry.id   8c06c2d8b56cc4ecbe636f25f19a375e
#
_cell.length_a   1.000
_cell.length_b   1.000
_cell.length_c   1.000
_cell.angle_alpha   90.00
_cell.angle_beta   90.00
_cell.angle_gamma   90.00
#
_symmetry.space_group_name_H-M   'P 1'
#
loop_
_entity.id
_entity.type
_entity.pdbx_description
1 polymer ?
#
loop_
_entity_poly.entity_id
_entity_poly.type
_entity_poly.pdbx_seq_one_letter_code
_entity_poly.pdbx_strand_id
1 'polypeptide(L)'
;MKTAVVLALAVVAQAVGNMFLSMGMKEIASRGVDSGFSILFLVQAMGNPIIWIGILLLIFFFALFSASLSWADLSFVIPIISFVYILNVALARIFLNESVSATRWTGTLLIFLGVALVAQSGGPRKSPGKTAESRQIEGFSASPPGRLT
;
A
#
# COMPACT_ATOMS: atom_id res chain seq x y z
N MET A 1 -16.06 -4.05 -9.36
CA MET A 1 -15.10 -4.52 -10.36
C MET A 1 -14.01 -3.49 -10.67
N LYS A 2 -14.34 -2.19 -10.89
CA LYS A 2 -13.32 -1.15 -11.21
C LYS A 2 -12.23 -1.04 -10.14
N THR A 3 -12.61 -1.00 -8.85
CA THR A 3 -11.66 -0.86 -7.73
C THR A 3 -10.69 -2.04 -7.62
N ALA A 4 -11.15 -3.27 -7.83
CA ALA A 4 -10.30 -4.46 -7.78
C ALA A 4 -9.25 -4.46 -8.91
N VAL A 5 -9.62 -4.03 -10.12
CA VAL A 5 -8.71 -3.90 -11.25
C VAL A 5 -7.64 -2.83 -10.99
N VAL A 6 -8.07 -1.66 -10.48
CA VAL A 6 -7.15 -0.56 -10.14
C VAL A 6 -6.17 -0.98 -9.05
N LEU A 7 -6.65 -1.69 -8.02
CA LEU A 7 -5.81 -2.22 -6.94
C LEU A 7 -4.84 -3.30 -7.44
N ALA A 8 -5.28 -4.20 -8.33
CA ALA A 8 -4.39 -5.19 -8.92
C ALA A 8 -3.26 -4.53 -9.73
N LEU A 9 -3.61 -3.50 -10.52
CA LEU A 9 -2.59 -2.71 -11.23
C LEU A 9 -1.64 -2.00 -10.27
N ALA A 10 -2.16 -1.43 -9.19
CA ALA A 10 -1.36 -0.79 -8.16
C ALA A 10 -0.38 -1.76 -7.51
N VAL A 11 -0.82 -2.96 -7.13
CA VAL A 11 0.02 -4.02 -6.54
C VAL A 11 1.14 -4.43 -7.49
N VAL A 12 0.84 -4.61 -8.78
CA VAL A 12 1.85 -4.95 -9.80
C VAL A 12 2.84 -3.80 -9.97
N ALA A 13 2.36 -2.57 -10.10
CA ALA A 13 3.22 -1.39 -10.24
C ALA A 13 4.15 -1.24 -9.04
N GLN A 14 3.65 -1.46 -7.82
CA GLN A 14 4.44 -1.42 -6.59
C GLN A 14 5.51 -2.52 -6.57
N ALA A 15 5.15 -3.76 -6.88
CA ALA A 15 6.09 -4.88 -6.86
C ALA A 15 7.20 -4.71 -7.89
N VAL A 16 6.85 -4.30 -9.12
CA VAL A 16 7.81 -4.04 -10.20
C VAL A 16 8.66 -2.81 -9.88
N GLY A 17 8.08 -1.75 -9.34
CA GLY A 17 8.81 -0.55 -8.89
C GLY A 17 9.84 -0.87 -7.82
N ASN A 18 9.48 -1.66 -6.81
CA ASN A 18 10.40 -2.13 -5.78
C ASN A 18 11.53 -2.99 -6.36
N MET A 19 11.22 -3.84 -7.35
CA MET A 19 12.22 -4.65 -8.04
C MET A 19 13.25 -3.77 -8.76
N PHE A 20 12.81 -2.80 -9.57
CA PHE A 20 13.72 -1.89 -10.28
C PHE A 20 14.56 -1.06 -9.32
N LEU A 21 13.95 -0.56 -8.25
CA LEU A 21 14.67 0.17 -7.21
C LEU A 21 15.77 -0.70 -6.57
N SER A 22 15.43 -1.94 -6.22
CA SER A 22 16.40 -2.90 -5.66
C SER A 22 17.54 -3.24 -6.64
N MET A 23 17.21 -3.43 -7.93
CA MET A 23 18.21 -3.67 -8.97
C MET A 23 19.18 -2.49 -9.10
N GLY A 24 18.67 -1.27 -9.21
CA GLY A 24 19.49 -0.07 -9.33
C GLY A 24 20.38 0.15 -8.10
N MET A 25 19.84 -0.07 -6.90
CA MET A 25 20.61 0.04 -5.66
C MET A 25 21.73 -1.00 -5.57
N LYS A 26 21.47 -2.25 -5.97
CA LYS A 26 22.49 -3.31 -6.02
C LYS A 26 23.57 -3.02 -7.04
N GLU A 27 23.22 -2.46 -8.19
CA GLU A 27 24.17 -2.05 -9.21
C GLU A 27 25.14 -1.01 -8.68
N ILE A 28 24.66 -0.01 -7.92
CA ILE A 28 25.53 1.01 -7.30
C ILE A 28 26.42 0.38 -6.22
N ALA A 29 25.86 -0.48 -5.39
CA ALA A 29 26.62 -1.18 -4.36
C ALA A 29 27.74 -2.06 -4.95
N SER A 30 27.50 -2.70 -6.10
CA SER A 30 28.51 -3.52 -6.79
C SER A 30 29.68 -2.70 -7.37
N ARG A 31 29.50 -1.38 -7.55
CA ARG A 31 30.55 -0.45 -7.99
C ARG A 31 31.50 -0.01 -6.86
N GLY A 32 31.38 -0.61 -5.68
CA GLY A 32 32.27 -0.36 -4.53
C GLY A 32 31.95 0.93 -3.76
N VAL A 33 30.78 1.50 -3.96
CA VAL A 33 30.30 2.61 -3.15
C VAL A 33 29.67 2.02 -1.90
N ASP A 34 30.26 2.35 -0.75
CA ASP A 34 29.73 1.91 0.54
C ASP A 34 28.23 2.22 0.65
N SER A 35 27.44 1.20 0.95
CA SER A 35 25.99 1.27 1.08
C SER A 35 25.52 2.08 2.32
N GLY A 36 26.43 2.80 2.97
CA GLY A 36 26.12 3.79 3.99
C GLY A 36 25.45 5.04 3.38
N PHE A 37 24.88 5.90 4.24
CA PHE A 37 24.34 7.23 3.88
C PHE A 37 25.48 8.16 3.41
N SER A 38 26.12 7.80 2.30
CA SER A 38 27.14 8.63 1.67
C SER A 38 26.48 9.53 0.61
N ILE A 39 26.86 10.80 0.60
CA ILE A 39 26.44 11.75 -0.46
C ILE A 39 26.78 11.20 -1.84
N LEU A 40 27.89 10.50 -1.97
CA LEU A 40 28.31 9.87 -3.23
C LEU A 40 27.33 8.80 -3.69
N PHE A 41 26.77 8.01 -2.77
CA PHE A 41 25.74 7.02 -3.06
C PHE A 41 24.46 7.67 -3.60
N LEU A 42 24.00 8.75 -2.97
CA LEU A 42 22.84 9.53 -3.41
C LEU A 42 23.04 10.14 -4.80
N VAL A 43 24.20 10.72 -5.07
CA VAL A 43 24.53 11.29 -6.39
C VAL A 43 24.52 10.22 -7.48
N GLN A 44 25.09 9.06 -7.21
CA GLN A 44 25.06 7.93 -8.16
C GLN A 44 23.65 7.36 -8.35
N ALA A 45 22.84 7.32 -7.30
CA ALA A 45 21.44 6.91 -7.38
C ALA A 45 20.64 7.85 -8.29
N MET A 46 20.88 9.15 -8.20
CA MET A 46 20.24 10.14 -9.08
C MET A 46 20.66 10.01 -10.54
N GLY A 47 21.84 9.51 -10.81
CA GLY A 47 22.34 9.26 -12.18
C GLY A 47 21.88 7.93 -12.79
N ASN A 48 21.28 7.03 -12.04
CA ASN A 48 20.93 5.70 -12.52
C ASN A 48 19.49 5.66 -13.09
N PRO A 49 19.31 5.39 -14.40
CA PRO A 49 17.99 5.38 -15.03
C PRO A 49 17.08 4.26 -14.51
N ILE A 50 17.64 3.16 -14.01
CA ILE A 50 16.88 2.03 -13.46
C ILE A 50 16.15 2.46 -12.18
N ILE A 51 16.81 3.26 -11.35
CA ILE A 51 16.21 3.83 -10.12
C ILE A 51 15.06 4.77 -10.47
N TRP A 52 15.22 5.60 -11.51
CA TRP A 52 14.15 6.51 -11.95
C TRP A 52 12.91 5.77 -12.44
N ILE A 53 13.08 4.68 -13.19
CA ILE A 53 11.96 3.82 -13.60
C ILE A 53 11.26 3.25 -12.35
N GLY A 54 12.01 2.77 -11.36
CA GLY A 54 11.44 2.30 -10.11
C GLY A 54 10.64 3.37 -9.36
N ILE A 55 11.19 4.58 -9.26
CA ILE A 55 10.53 5.72 -8.61
C ILE A 55 9.24 6.11 -9.35
N LEU A 56 9.27 6.20 -10.68
CA LEU A 56 8.08 6.51 -11.48
C LEU A 56 6.96 5.49 -11.28
N LEU A 57 7.30 4.20 -11.23
CA LEU A 57 6.33 3.14 -10.95
C LEU A 57 5.75 3.26 -9.53
N LEU A 58 6.55 3.64 -8.54
CA LEU A 58 6.08 3.86 -7.17
C LEU A 58 5.19 5.11 -7.06
N ILE A 59 5.49 6.17 -7.80
CA ILE A 59 4.62 7.35 -7.90
C ILE A 59 3.28 6.96 -8.55
N PHE A 60 3.32 6.17 -9.62
CA PHE A 60 2.14 5.67 -10.28
C PHE A 60 1.30 4.77 -9.35
N PHE A 61 1.96 3.86 -8.63
CA PHE A 61 1.31 3.08 -7.56
C PHE A 61 0.62 3.99 -6.54
N PHE A 62 1.32 5.02 -6.04
CA PHE A 62 0.77 5.92 -5.04
C PHE A 62 -0.47 6.68 -5.54
N ALA A 63 -0.46 7.10 -6.80
CA ALA A 63 -1.62 7.74 -7.43
C ALA A 63 -2.84 6.78 -7.52
N LEU A 64 -2.62 5.54 -7.96
CA LEU A 64 -3.67 4.52 -8.02
C LEU A 64 -4.18 4.15 -6.62
N PHE A 65 -3.28 4.04 -5.65
CA PHE A 65 -3.63 3.77 -4.26
C PHE A 65 -4.51 4.88 -3.68
N SER A 66 -4.09 6.14 -3.83
CA SER A 66 -4.86 7.31 -3.36
C SER A 66 -6.23 7.39 -4.03
N ALA A 67 -6.30 7.12 -5.33
CA ALA A 67 -7.58 7.06 -6.05
C ALA A 67 -8.47 5.93 -5.51
N SER A 68 -7.90 4.77 -5.20
CA SER A 68 -8.64 3.63 -4.64
C SER A 68 -9.26 3.92 -3.28
N LEU A 69 -8.56 4.69 -2.43
CA LEU A 69 -9.07 5.10 -1.12
C LEU A 69 -10.27 6.05 -1.21
N SER A 70 -10.45 6.77 -2.32
CA SER A 70 -11.64 7.61 -2.52
C SER A 70 -12.90 6.81 -2.82
N TRP A 71 -12.76 5.52 -3.24
CA TRP A 71 -13.89 4.66 -3.66
C TRP A 71 -14.09 3.43 -2.78
N ALA A 72 -13.11 3.07 -1.98
CA ALA A 72 -13.12 1.85 -1.18
C ALA A 72 -12.59 2.12 0.23
N ASP A 73 -13.13 1.38 1.19
CA ASP A 73 -12.68 1.43 2.57
C ASP A 73 -11.25 0.88 2.72
N LEU A 74 -10.46 1.50 3.57
CA LEU A 74 -9.09 1.12 3.85
C LEU A 74 -8.97 -0.36 4.28
N SER A 75 -9.98 -0.85 5.00
CA SER A 75 -10.06 -2.26 5.43
C SER A 75 -10.15 -3.25 4.28
N PHE A 76 -10.63 -2.82 3.10
CA PHE A 76 -10.67 -3.63 1.89
C PHE A 76 -9.37 -3.49 1.08
N VAL A 77 -8.81 -2.29 1.05
CA VAL A 77 -7.63 -1.95 0.23
C VAL A 77 -6.36 -2.61 0.78
N ILE A 78 -6.15 -2.57 2.11
CA ILE A 78 -4.93 -3.10 2.75
C ILE A 78 -4.71 -4.61 2.51
N PRO A 79 -5.71 -5.50 2.63
CA PRO A 79 -5.52 -6.91 2.32
C PRO A 79 -5.08 -7.18 0.88
N ILE A 80 -5.62 -6.43 -0.07
CA ILE A 80 -5.24 -6.59 -1.47
C ILE A 80 -3.80 -6.14 -1.70
N ILE A 81 -3.39 -5.03 -1.09
CA ILE A 81 -2.00 -4.54 -1.21
C ILE A 81 -1.02 -5.49 -0.52
N SER A 82 -1.43 -6.21 0.52
CA SER A 82 -0.54 -7.18 1.19
C SER A 82 -0.05 -8.28 0.25
N PHE A 83 -0.73 -8.52 -0.87
CA PHE A 83 -0.29 -9.45 -1.91
C PHE A 83 1.07 -9.05 -2.53
N VAL A 84 1.44 -7.77 -2.43
CA VAL A 84 2.76 -7.28 -2.86
C VAL A 84 3.92 -7.99 -2.17
N TYR A 85 3.74 -8.43 -0.92
CA TYR A 85 4.80 -9.16 -0.20
C TYR A 85 5.15 -10.47 -0.90
N ILE A 86 4.16 -11.21 -1.38
CA ILE A 86 4.37 -12.46 -2.14
C ILE A 86 5.05 -12.14 -3.47
N LEU A 87 4.56 -11.13 -4.19
CA LEU A 87 5.16 -10.70 -5.45
C LEU A 87 6.61 -10.25 -5.29
N ASN A 88 6.92 -9.46 -4.26
CA ASN A 88 8.29 -9.01 -3.99
C ASN A 88 9.24 -10.19 -3.76
N VAL A 89 8.84 -11.19 -2.96
CA VAL A 89 9.66 -12.38 -2.71
C VAL A 89 9.85 -13.20 -3.99
N ALA A 90 8.79 -13.35 -4.79
CA ALA A 90 8.85 -14.06 -6.06
C ALA A 90 9.77 -13.32 -7.07
N LEU A 91 9.61 -12.01 -7.21
CA LEU A 91 10.44 -11.18 -8.10
C LEU A 91 11.91 -11.16 -7.66
N ALA A 92 12.17 -11.06 -6.35
CA ALA A 92 13.53 -11.13 -5.82
C ALA A 92 14.19 -12.47 -6.14
N ARG A 93 13.46 -13.57 -6.06
CA ARG A 93 13.95 -14.90 -6.42
C ARG A 93 14.24 -15.03 -7.91
N ILE A 94 13.34 -14.55 -8.77
CA ILE A 94 13.39 -14.77 -10.22
C ILE A 94 14.35 -13.80 -10.90
N PHE A 95 14.25 -12.51 -10.58
CA PHE A 95 14.98 -11.45 -11.31
C PHE A 95 16.27 -11.02 -10.62
N LEU A 96 16.30 -11.01 -9.28
CA LEU A 96 17.49 -10.62 -8.55
C LEU A 96 18.39 -11.84 -8.20
N ASN A 97 17.94 -13.04 -8.55
CA ASN A 97 18.62 -14.31 -8.26
C ASN A 97 19.03 -14.44 -6.79
N GLU A 98 18.21 -13.87 -5.88
CA GLU A 98 18.47 -13.95 -4.44
C GLU A 98 18.12 -15.31 -3.88
N SER A 99 18.98 -15.83 -3.02
CA SER A 99 18.69 -17.02 -2.23
C SER A 99 17.68 -16.68 -1.14
N VAL A 100 16.38 -16.84 -1.45
CA VAL A 100 15.31 -16.61 -0.48
C VAL A 100 15.17 -17.84 0.40
N SER A 101 15.45 -17.65 1.71
CA SER A 101 15.35 -18.73 2.70
C SER A 101 13.90 -19.21 2.90
N ALA A 102 13.71 -20.46 3.29
CA ALA A 102 12.40 -21.01 3.63
C ALA A 102 11.69 -20.17 4.72
N THR A 103 12.44 -19.62 5.66
CA THR A 103 11.91 -18.72 6.70
C THR A 103 11.28 -17.46 6.12
N ARG A 104 11.86 -16.87 5.07
CA ARG A 104 11.27 -15.71 4.37
C ARG A 104 9.97 -16.07 3.68
N TRP A 105 9.89 -17.21 3.03
CA TRP A 105 8.66 -17.71 2.41
C TRP A 105 7.56 -17.94 3.45
N THR A 106 7.89 -18.61 4.55
CA THR A 106 6.95 -18.87 5.65
C THR A 106 6.47 -17.56 6.28
N GLY A 107 7.38 -16.63 6.55
CA GLY A 107 7.02 -15.31 7.09
C GLY A 107 6.08 -14.52 6.17
N THR A 108 6.35 -14.52 4.87
CA THR A 108 5.51 -13.84 3.87
C THR A 108 4.11 -14.43 3.79
N LEU A 109 3.99 -15.76 3.81
CA LEU A 109 2.71 -16.44 3.85
C LEU A 109 1.94 -16.16 5.14
N LEU A 110 2.64 -16.10 6.28
CA LEU A 110 2.02 -15.78 7.57
C LEU A 110 1.47 -14.34 7.60
N ILE A 111 2.21 -13.40 7.05
CA ILE A 111 1.75 -12.00 6.90
C ILE A 111 0.48 -11.96 6.05
N PHE A 112 0.48 -12.62 4.90
CA PHE A 112 -0.67 -12.67 4.01
C PHE A 112 -1.90 -13.28 4.70
N LEU A 113 -1.74 -14.42 5.38
CA LEU A 113 -2.80 -15.07 6.13
C LEU A 113 -3.31 -14.17 7.27
N GLY A 114 -2.42 -13.53 8.02
CA GLY A 114 -2.79 -12.61 9.09
C GLY A 114 -3.63 -11.44 8.60
N VAL A 115 -3.22 -10.82 7.50
CA VAL A 115 -3.95 -9.70 6.89
C VAL A 115 -5.30 -10.17 6.32
N ALA A 116 -5.35 -11.36 5.69
CA ALA A 116 -6.58 -11.94 5.19
C ALA A 116 -7.60 -12.23 6.30
N LEU A 117 -7.14 -12.72 7.46
CA LEU A 117 -7.98 -12.95 8.65
C LEU A 117 -8.54 -11.64 9.19
N VAL A 118 -7.71 -10.60 9.29
CA VAL A 118 -8.15 -9.26 9.73
C VAL A 118 -9.20 -8.69 8.76
N ALA A 119 -9.02 -8.88 7.46
CA ALA A 119 -9.98 -8.44 6.45
C ALA A 119 -11.35 -9.10 6.60
N GLN A 120 -11.37 -10.39 6.95
CA GLN A 120 -12.62 -11.13 7.15
C GLN A 120 -13.33 -10.75 8.45
N SER A 121 -12.59 -10.30 9.47
CA SER A 121 -13.16 -9.87 10.75
C SER A 121 -13.79 -8.47 10.69
N GLY A 122 -13.42 -7.66 9.71
CA GLY A 122 -13.96 -6.33 9.46
C GLY A 122 -15.27 -6.39 8.66
N GLY A 123 -16.39 -6.77 9.29
CA GLY A 123 -17.72 -6.53 8.72
C GLY A 123 -17.94 -5.04 8.45
N PRO A 124 -18.86 -4.67 7.52
CA PRO A 124 -19.09 -3.27 7.17
C PRO A 124 -19.46 -2.47 8.42
N ARG A 125 -18.54 -1.65 8.90
CA ARG A 125 -18.86 -0.66 9.95
C ARG A 125 -19.86 0.32 9.33
N LYS A 126 -21.14 0.13 9.68
CA LYS A 126 -22.13 1.21 9.53
C LYS A 126 -21.55 2.43 10.23
N SER A 127 -21.26 3.46 9.45
CA SER A 127 -20.79 4.74 9.98
C SER A 127 -21.77 5.23 11.04
N PRO A 128 -21.38 5.43 12.31
CA PRO A 128 -22.29 5.86 13.35
C PRO A 128 -22.75 7.32 13.18
N GLY A 129 -22.10 8.08 12.29
CA GLY A 129 -22.28 9.53 12.20
C GLY A 129 -23.62 10.00 11.62
N LYS A 130 -24.20 9.31 10.65
CA LYS A 130 -25.42 9.81 9.99
C LYS A 130 -26.71 9.61 10.80
N THR A 131 -26.77 8.59 11.65
CA THR A 131 -27.98 8.29 12.43
C THR A 131 -28.07 9.13 13.70
N ALA A 132 -26.94 9.56 14.27
CA ALA A 132 -26.91 10.42 15.45
C ALA A 132 -27.22 11.87 15.08
N GLU A 133 -26.69 12.35 13.97
CA GLU A 133 -26.91 13.73 13.49
C GLU A 133 -28.35 13.96 13.02
N SER A 134 -28.96 13.00 12.32
CA SER A 134 -30.37 13.08 11.95
C SER A 134 -31.31 13.06 13.16
N ARG A 135 -31.01 12.29 14.19
CA ARG A 135 -31.81 12.29 15.44
C ARG A 135 -31.68 13.58 16.24
N GLN A 136 -30.51 14.23 16.23
CA GLN A 136 -30.36 15.54 16.87
C GLN A 136 -31.14 16.63 16.14
N ILE A 137 -31.17 16.61 14.80
CA ILE A 137 -31.92 17.59 14.00
C ILE A 137 -33.43 17.37 14.19
N GLU A 138 -33.92 16.14 14.19
CA GLU A 138 -35.33 15.83 14.46
C GLU A 138 -35.75 16.18 15.89
N GLY A 139 -34.89 15.93 16.91
CA GLY A 139 -35.16 16.31 18.30
C GLY A 139 -35.22 17.84 18.51
N PHE A 140 -34.42 18.60 17.77
CA PHE A 140 -34.45 20.06 17.82
C PHE A 140 -35.66 20.65 17.12
N SER A 141 -36.12 20.04 16.02
CA SER A 141 -37.32 20.47 15.27
C SER A 141 -38.63 20.11 15.99
N ALA A 142 -38.62 19.10 16.87
CA ALA A 142 -39.80 18.67 17.62
C ALA A 142 -39.99 19.39 18.96
N SER A 143 -39.11 20.32 19.33
CA SER A 143 -39.22 21.11 20.59
C SER A 143 -40.26 22.25 20.39
N PRO A 144 -41.37 22.28 21.10
CA PRO A 144 -42.36 23.36 20.96
C PRO A 144 -41.78 24.68 21.45
N PRO A 145 -42.12 25.82 20.76
CA PRO A 145 -41.62 27.14 21.18
C PRO A 145 -42.11 27.47 22.59
N GLY A 146 -41.12 27.78 23.46
CA GLY A 146 -41.30 27.93 24.90
C GLY A 146 -42.46 28.85 25.27
N ARG A 147 -43.24 28.42 26.26
CA ARG A 147 -44.11 29.30 27.06
C ARG A 147 -43.18 30.21 27.90
N LEU A 148 -43.15 31.47 27.49
CA LEU A 148 -42.74 32.54 28.37
C LEU A 148 -43.98 32.90 29.25
N THR A 149 -43.92 32.57 30.48
CA THR A 149 -44.71 33.20 31.57
C THR A 149 -43.78 33.60 32.68
#